data_c0ce0baa5cccb154eb4624fed09e18a2
#
_entry.id   c0ce0baa5cccb154eb4624fed09e18a2
#
_cell.length_a   1.000
_cell.length_b   1.000
_cell.length_c   1.000
_cell.angle_alpha   90.00
_cell.angle_beta   90.00
_cell.angle_gamma   90.00
#
_symmetry.space_group_name_H-M   'P 1'
#
loop_
_entity.id
_entity.type
_entity.pdbx_description
1 polymer ?
#
loop_
_entity_poly.entity_id
_entity_poly.type
_entity_poly.pdbx_seq_one_letter_code
_entity_poly.pdbx_strand_id
1 'polypeptide(L)'
;MLDNKVCKGMIRDSNTEYEVPGVKELEGDMWKGKADIINHKEQLIIDLKTTNDITRFKWSASKYNYDSQAYIYSKIFGYEMVFIVIDKNTHQLGIFDCSPEFYAKGKDKVQRAVEAYRLFYKNKDFDPKQYFINKSL
;
A
#
# COMPACT_ATOMS: atom_id res chain seq x y z
N MET A 1 -16.25 7.63 10.68
CA MET A 1 -15.47 6.36 10.69
C MET A 1 -15.47 5.69 12.05
N LEU A 2 -15.18 6.42 13.13
CA LEU A 2 -15.12 5.84 14.48
C LEU A 2 -16.48 5.40 15.06
N ASP A 3 -17.58 5.84 14.47
CA ASP A 3 -18.93 5.46 14.89
C ASP A 3 -19.38 4.09 14.37
N ASN A 4 -18.69 3.56 13.35
CA ASN A 4 -18.97 2.20 12.87
C ASN A 4 -18.34 1.19 13.82
N LYS A 5 -19.16 0.29 14.38
CA LYS A 5 -18.71 -0.68 15.40
C LYS A 5 -17.59 -1.60 14.91
N VAL A 6 -17.65 -2.05 13.64
CA VAL A 6 -16.63 -2.94 13.08
C VAL A 6 -15.32 -2.18 12.91
N CYS A 7 -15.37 -1.01 12.30
CA CYS A 7 -14.20 -0.17 12.13
C CYS A 7 -13.62 0.27 13.47
N LYS A 8 -14.46 0.62 14.42
CA LYS A 8 -14.02 1.01 15.77
C LYS A 8 -13.28 -0.11 16.47
N GLY A 9 -13.77 -1.34 16.38
CA GLY A 9 -13.10 -2.51 16.96
C GLY A 9 -11.75 -2.80 16.30
N MET A 10 -11.65 -2.61 14.99
CA MET A 10 -10.39 -2.78 14.27
C MET A 10 -9.37 -1.68 14.60
N ILE A 11 -9.84 -0.46 14.78
CA ILE A 11 -8.99 0.73 14.96
C ILE A 11 -8.60 0.95 16.42
N ARG A 12 -9.47 0.62 17.37
CA ARG A 12 -9.29 0.94 18.80
C ARG A 12 -9.18 -0.28 19.72
N ASP A 13 -8.58 -1.34 19.23
CA ASP A 13 -8.24 -2.47 20.10
C ASP A 13 -7.10 -2.08 21.05
N SER A 14 -7.03 -2.72 22.22
CA SER A 14 -5.95 -2.51 23.20
C SER A 14 -4.56 -2.85 22.66
N ASN A 15 -4.48 -3.73 21.66
CA ASN A 15 -3.24 -4.15 21.00
C ASN A 15 -3.00 -3.43 19.67
N THR A 16 -3.54 -2.22 19.53
CA THR A 16 -3.44 -1.43 18.30
C THR A 16 -2.37 -0.35 18.46
N GLU A 17 -1.50 -0.25 17.47
CA GLU A 17 -0.50 0.80 17.35
C GLU A 17 -0.83 1.70 16.15
N TYR A 18 -0.46 2.97 16.25
CA TYR A 18 -0.74 3.98 15.22
C TYR A 18 0.55 4.59 14.69
N GLU A 19 0.55 4.93 13.40
CA GLU A 19 1.68 5.61 12.77
C GLU A 19 3.00 4.86 12.97
N VAL A 20 3.02 3.57 12.64
CA VAL A 20 4.14 2.67 12.94
C VAL A 20 5.13 2.66 11.78
N PRO A 21 6.37 3.17 11.98
CA PRO A 21 7.40 3.07 10.96
C PRO A 21 7.99 1.66 10.92
N GLY A 22 8.42 1.25 9.74
CA GLY A 22 9.10 -0.02 9.54
C GLY A 22 10.09 0.06 8.40
N VAL A 23 11.11 -0.79 8.46
CA VAL A 23 12.15 -0.90 7.44
C VAL A 23 12.44 -2.38 7.23
N LYS A 24 12.57 -2.78 5.97
CA LYS A 24 12.97 -4.16 5.64
C LYS A 24 13.67 -4.20 4.29
N GLU A 25 14.60 -5.12 4.15
CA GLU A 25 15.19 -5.44 2.87
C GLU A 25 14.22 -6.28 2.03
N LEU A 26 13.91 -5.80 0.84
CA LEU A 26 13.07 -6.49 -0.14
C LEU A 26 13.76 -6.37 -1.50
N GLU A 27 13.85 -7.48 -2.23
CA GLU A 27 14.44 -7.51 -3.56
C GLU A 27 15.87 -6.92 -3.59
N GLY A 28 16.62 -7.08 -2.51
CA GLY A 28 18.00 -6.59 -2.39
C GLY A 28 18.17 -5.11 -2.04
N ASP A 29 17.09 -4.40 -1.76
CA ASP A 29 17.10 -2.99 -1.36
C ASP A 29 16.33 -2.76 -0.07
N MET A 30 16.66 -1.70 0.64
CA MET A 30 15.97 -1.32 1.87
C MET A 30 14.72 -0.51 1.55
N TRP A 31 13.60 -0.95 2.11
CA TRP A 31 12.29 -0.30 1.94
C TRP A 31 11.78 0.23 3.26
N LYS A 32 11.18 1.40 3.22
CA LYS A 32 10.56 2.04 4.36
C LYS A 32 9.06 2.12 4.16
N GLY A 33 8.32 1.93 5.24
CA GLY A 33 6.89 2.15 5.26
C GLY A 33 6.46 2.68 6.60
N LYS A 34 5.31 3.34 6.62
CA LYS A 34 4.69 3.82 7.86
C LYS A 34 3.23 3.39 7.82
N ALA A 35 2.90 2.38 8.61
CA ALA A 35 1.53 1.88 8.69
C ALA A 35 0.67 2.86 9.47
N ASP A 36 -0.52 3.17 8.94
CA ASP A 36 -1.47 4.03 9.66
C ASP A 36 -1.87 3.37 10.97
N ILE A 37 -2.23 2.10 10.92
CA ILE A 37 -2.70 1.34 12.07
C ILE A 37 -2.20 -0.10 11.96
N ILE A 38 -1.71 -0.66 13.06
CA ILE A 38 -1.43 -2.09 13.18
C ILE A 38 -2.26 -2.64 14.32
N ASN A 39 -3.12 -3.60 14.01
CA ASN A 39 -3.88 -4.35 14.99
C ASN A 39 -3.20 -5.70 15.24
N HIS A 40 -2.48 -5.81 16.36
CA HIS A 40 -1.73 -7.01 16.67
C HIS A 40 -2.61 -8.20 17.07
N LYS A 41 -3.79 -7.94 17.61
CA LYS A 41 -4.73 -9.01 17.98
C LYS A 41 -5.25 -9.72 16.74
N GLU A 42 -5.66 -8.96 15.73
CA GLU A 42 -6.17 -9.51 14.47
C GLU A 42 -5.06 -9.77 13.44
N GLN A 43 -3.83 -9.36 13.74
CA GLN A 43 -2.67 -9.44 12.84
C GLN A 43 -2.94 -8.77 11.50
N LEU A 44 -3.43 -7.54 11.55
CA LEU A 44 -3.78 -6.75 10.39
C LEU A 44 -3.04 -5.42 10.36
N ILE A 45 -2.63 -5.02 9.16
CA ILE A 45 -2.22 -3.67 8.84
C ILE A 45 -3.45 -2.98 8.24
N ILE A 46 -3.88 -1.88 8.84
CA ILE A 46 -5.05 -1.14 8.38
C ILE A 46 -4.59 0.17 7.79
N ASP A 47 -4.97 0.41 6.54
CA ASP A 47 -4.69 1.65 5.83
C ASP A 47 -6.00 2.38 5.54
N LEU A 48 -6.02 3.67 5.85
CA LEU A 48 -7.21 4.50 5.69
C LEU A 48 -7.14 5.22 4.34
N LYS A 49 -8.17 5.04 3.53
CA LYS A 49 -8.27 5.67 2.20
C LYS A 49 -9.58 6.42 2.06
N THR A 50 -9.56 7.44 1.22
CA THR A 50 -10.77 8.12 0.76
C THR A 50 -10.93 7.88 -0.73
N THR A 51 -12.17 7.88 -1.21
CA THR A 51 -12.47 7.73 -2.63
C THR A 51 -13.63 8.63 -3.02
N ASN A 52 -13.71 8.99 -4.29
CA ASN A 52 -14.85 9.69 -4.84
C ASN A 52 -16.02 8.76 -5.18
N ASP A 53 -15.73 7.47 -5.38
CA ASP A 53 -16.73 6.47 -5.72
C ASP A 53 -16.26 5.10 -5.19
N ILE A 54 -16.87 4.66 -4.10
CA ILE A 54 -16.51 3.40 -3.44
C ILE A 54 -16.81 2.18 -4.32
N THR A 55 -17.78 2.28 -5.23
CA THR A 55 -18.11 1.18 -6.15
C THR A 55 -16.99 0.92 -7.16
N ARG A 56 -16.12 1.89 -7.38
CA ARG A 56 -14.95 1.79 -8.28
C ARG A 56 -13.63 1.60 -7.55
N PHE A 57 -13.64 1.47 -6.24
CA PHE A 57 -12.41 1.37 -5.46
C PHE A 57 -11.53 0.19 -5.90
N LYS A 58 -12.13 -0.92 -6.29
CA LYS A 58 -11.39 -2.08 -6.78
C LYS A 58 -10.44 -1.75 -7.95
N TRP A 59 -10.89 -0.93 -8.90
CA TRP A 59 -10.05 -0.49 -10.01
C TRP A 59 -9.10 0.63 -9.61
N SER A 60 -9.57 1.57 -8.80
CA SER A 60 -8.76 2.68 -8.29
C SER A 60 -7.57 2.18 -7.48
N ALA A 61 -7.75 1.14 -6.68
CA ALA A 61 -6.70 0.55 -5.86
C ALA A 61 -5.50 0.10 -6.69
N SER A 62 -5.74 -0.55 -7.82
CA SER A 62 -4.66 -0.95 -8.73
C SER A 62 -4.05 0.24 -9.46
N LYS A 63 -4.90 1.17 -9.92
CA LYS A 63 -4.45 2.38 -10.63
C LYS A 63 -3.53 3.25 -9.78
N TYR A 64 -3.82 3.40 -8.48
CA TYR A 64 -3.02 4.20 -7.56
C TYR A 64 -1.92 3.40 -6.85
N ASN A 65 -1.63 2.18 -7.31
CA ASN A 65 -0.56 1.32 -6.80
C ASN A 65 -0.74 0.92 -5.32
N TYR A 66 -1.97 0.79 -4.86
CA TYR A 66 -2.25 0.27 -3.52
C TYR A 66 -1.88 -1.21 -3.41
N ASP A 67 -1.85 -1.94 -4.52
CA ASP A 67 -1.33 -3.31 -4.59
C ASP A 67 0.16 -3.38 -4.25
N SER A 68 0.97 -2.43 -4.75
CA SER A 68 2.39 -2.32 -4.38
C SER A 68 2.53 -2.00 -2.90
N GLN A 69 1.72 -1.08 -2.37
CA GLN A 69 1.71 -0.73 -0.95
C GLN A 69 1.36 -1.96 -0.10
N ALA A 70 0.33 -2.71 -0.47
CA ALA A 70 -0.07 -3.91 0.25
C ALA A 70 1.05 -4.95 0.29
N TYR A 71 1.71 -5.19 -0.84
CA TYR A 71 2.84 -6.11 -0.91
C TYR A 71 3.99 -5.67 0.00
N ILE A 72 4.43 -4.42 -0.15
CA ILE A 72 5.57 -3.88 0.62
C ILE A 72 5.26 -3.92 2.11
N TYR A 73 4.10 -3.42 2.53
CA TYR A 73 3.75 -3.33 3.94
C TYR A 73 3.55 -4.71 4.58
N SER A 74 2.94 -5.64 3.86
CA SER A 74 2.80 -7.02 4.36
C SER A 74 4.16 -7.68 4.62
N LYS A 75 5.16 -7.36 3.79
CA LYS A 75 6.53 -7.87 3.97
C LYS A 75 7.26 -7.17 5.11
N ILE A 76 7.09 -5.86 5.25
CA ILE A 76 7.74 -5.08 6.32
C ILE A 76 7.20 -5.51 7.70
N PHE A 77 5.89 -5.57 7.85
CA PHE A 77 5.24 -5.77 9.15
C PHE A 77 4.83 -7.21 9.44
N GLY A 78 4.81 -8.09 8.44
CA GLY A 78 4.51 -9.51 8.62
C GLY A 78 3.04 -9.84 8.80
N TYR A 79 2.14 -8.91 8.54
CA TYR A 79 0.69 -9.09 8.62
C TYR A 79 0.02 -8.84 7.28
N GLU A 80 -1.22 -9.28 7.14
CA GLU A 80 -2.03 -8.94 5.97
C GLU A 80 -2.53 -7.51 6.05
N MET A 81 -2.80 -6.91 4.88
CA MET A 81 -3.27 -5.54 4.77
C MET A 81 -4.76 -5.48 4.46
N VAL A 82 -5.43 -4.54 5.11
CA VAL A 82 -6.84 -4.24 4.90
C VAL A 82 -6.97 -2.73 4.67
N PHE A 83 -7.79 -2.35 3.69
CA PHE A 83 -8.11 -0.96 3.45
C PHE A 83 -9.48 -0.64 4.04
N ILE A 84 -9.54 0.37 4.88
CA ILE A 84 -10.80 0.98 5.30
C ILE A 84 -10.98 2.23 4.44
N VAL A 85 -12.04 2.24 3.67
CA VAL A 85 -12.28 3.26 2.64
C VAL A 85 -13.54 4.03 2.96
N ILE A 86 -13.46 5.35 2.90
CA ILE A 86 -14.60 6.22 3.03
C ILE A 86 -14.92 6.89 1.68
N ASP A 87 -16.18 6.82 1.27
CA ASP A 87 -16.66 7.54 0.10
C ASP A 87 -16.96 8.99 0.51
N LYS A 88 -16.28 9.93 -0.13
CA LYS A 88 -16.40 11.36 0.20
C LYS A 88 -17.76 11.94 -0.16
N ASN A 89 -18.48 11.32 -1.10
CA ASN A 89 -19.78 11.82 -1.58
C ASN A 89 -20.95 11.21 -0.83
N THR A 90 -20.93 9.91 -0.57
CA THR A 90 -22.02 9.17 0.06
C THR A 90 -21.81 8.90 1.54
N HIS A 91 -20.58 9.09 2.04
CA HIS A 91 -20.13 8.77 3.39
C HIS A 91 -20.22 7.27 3.73
N GLN A 92 -20.31 6.42 2.72
CA GLN A 92 -20.26 4.98 2.90
C GLN A 92 -18.87 4.53 3.32
N LEU A 93 -18.82 3.55 4.20
CA LEU A 93 -17.59 2.90 4.60
C LEU A 93 -17.49 1.53 3.95
N GLY A 94 -16.30 1.19 3.47
CA GLY A 94 -16.00 -0.13 2.96
C GLY A 94 -14.76 -0.69 3.62
N ILE A 95 -14.73 -2.00 3.81
CA ILE A 95 -13.57 -2.74 4.28
C ILE A 95 -13.16 -3.66 3.15
N PHE A 96 -11.94 -3.48 2.66
CA PHE A 96 -11.41 -4.24 1.53
C PHE A 96 -10.16 -4.99 1.97
N ASP A 97 -10.21 -6.31 1.96
CA ASP A 97 -9.06 -7.15 2.14
C ASP A 97 -8.32 -7.35 0.81
N CYS A 98 -7.10 -7.85 0.87
CA CYS A 98 -6.26 -8.04 -0.30
C CYS A 98 -6.23 -9.51 -0.70
N SER A 99 -6.62 -9.79 -1.94
CA SER A 99 -6.56 -11.15 -2.50
C SER A 99 -5.11 -11.55 -2.81
N PRO A 100 -4.82 -12.87 -2.93
CA PRO A 100 -3.51 -13.31 -3.41
C PRO A 100 -3.10 -12.69 -4.74
N GLU A 101 -4.03 -12.50 -5.66
CA GLU A 101 -3.80 -11.88 -6.96
C GLU A 101 -3.42 -10.40 -6.81
N PHE A 102 -4.01 -9.71 -5.86
CA PHE A 102 -3.71 -8.30 -5.57
C PHE A 102 -2.26 -8.16 -5.08
N TYR A 103 -1.84 -9.00 -4.14
CA TYR A 103 -0.45 -9.04 -3.68
C TYR A 103 0.52 -9.42 -4.79
N ALA A 104 0.15 -10.38 -5.65
CA ALA A 104 0.99 -10.80 -6.77
C ALA A 104 1.21 -9.67 -7.78
N LYS A 105 0.18 -8.89 -8.08
CA LYS A 105 0.31 -7.69 -8.92
C LYS A 105 1.22 -6.65 -8.27
N GLY A 106 1.08 -6.45 -6.98
CA GLY A 106 1.93 -5.54 -6.22
C GLY A 106 3.39 -5.97 -6.25
N LYS A 107 3.65 -7.24 -6.05
CA LYS A 107 4.99 -7.83 -6.14
C LYS A 107 5.61 -7.59 -7.52
N ASP A 108 4.87 -7.85 -8.58
CA ASP A 108 5.33 -7.64 -9.95
C ASP A 108 5.70 -6.18 -10.21
N LYS A 109 4.87 -5.24 -9.76
CA LYS A 109 5.15 -3.80 -9.87
C LYS A 109 6.41 -3.41 -9.09
N VAL A 110 6.60 -3.94 -7.88
CA VAL A 110 7.78 -3.67 -7.07
C VAL A 110 9.04 -4.22 -7.73
N GLN A 111 8.99 -5.44 -8.26
CA GLN A 111 10.13 -6.02 -8.96
C GLN A 111 10.51 -5.20 -10.20
N ARG A 112 9.54 -4.75 -10.97
CA ARG A 112 9.80 -3.87 -12.12
C ARG A 112 10.37 -2.52 -11.71
N ALA A 113 9.89 -1.96 -10.61
CA ALA A 113 10.43 -0.71 -10.06
C ALA A 113 11.87 -0.88 -9.60
N VAL A 114 12.19 -2.00 -8.95
CA VAL A 114 13.57 -2.32 -8.52
C VAL A 114 14.50 -2.49 -9.72
N GLU A 115 14.05 -3.19 -10.75
CA GLU A 115 14.84 -3.34 -12.00
C GLU A 115 15.12 -1.99 -12.63
N ALA A 116 14.13 -1.12 -12.72
CA ALA A 116 14.30 0.24 -13.24
C ALA A 116 15.28 1.06 -12.38
N TYR A 117 15.14 0.98 -11.05
CA TYR A 117 16.05 1.65 -10.12
C TYR A 117 17.50 1.21 -10.32
N ARG A 118 17.74 -0.10 -10.41
CA ARG A 118 19.08 -0.64 -10.63
C ARG A 118 19.64 -0.23 -11.97
N LEU A 119 18.81 -0.19 -12.99
CA LEU A 119 19.21 0.23 -14.33
C LEU A 119 19.67 1.69 -14.33
N PHE A 120 18.92 2.59 -13.66
CA PHE A 120 19.22 4.02 -13.63
C PHE A 120 20.37 4.40 -12.68
N TYR A 121 20.50 3.71 -11.55
CA TYR A 121 21.38 4.16 -10.46
C TYR A 121 22.55 3.22 -10.16
N LYS A 122 22.49 1.95 -10.56
CA LYS A 122 23.53 0.96 -10.25
C LYS A 122 24.26 0.44 -11.46
N ASN A 123 23.76 0.65 -12.67
CA ASN A 123 24.42 0.23 -13.91
C ASN A 123 25.19 1.41 -14.51
N LYS A 124 26.53 1.34 -14.48
CA LYS A 124 27.42 2.41 -14.98
C LYS A 124 27.40 2.56 -16.49
N ASP A 125 27.07 1.49 -17.21
CA ASP A 125 27.06 1.48 -18.67
C ASP A 125 25.72 1.92 -19.26
N PHE A 126 24.74 2.19 -18.40
CA PHE A 126 23.42 2.59 -18.81
C PHE A 126 23.34 4.09 -19.09
N ASP A 127 22.80 4.46 -20.26
CA ASP A 127 22.55 5.84 -20.63
C ASP A 127 21.09 6.21 -20.28
N PRO A 128 20.86 6.99 -19.20
CA PRO A 128 19.52 7.37 -18.79
C PRO A 128 18.80 8.28 -19.80
N LYS A 129 19.52 8.93 -20.71
CA LYS A 129 18.92 9.84 -21.70
C LYS A 129 17.92 9.15 -22.61
N GLN A 130 18.05 7.85 -22.83
CA GLN A 130 17.11 7.06 -23.64
C GLN A 130 15.72 6.98 -23.05
N TYR A 131 15.59 7.24 -21.75
CA TYR A 131 14.33 7.09 -21.00
C TYR A 131 13.76 8.41 -20.50
N PHE A 132 14.44 9.52 -20.78
CA PHE A 132 13.93 10.84 -20.37
C PHE A 132 12.95 11.39 -21.39
N ILE A 133 11.82 11.85 -20.86
CA ILE A 133 10.90 12.69 -21.60
C ILE A 133 10.93 14.07 -20.94
N ASN A 134 11.35 15.07 -21.68
CA ASN A 134 11.41 16.45 -21.20
C ASN A 134 10.38 17.26 -21.98
N LYS A 135 9.22 17.50 -21.35
CA LYS A 135 8.11 18.25 -21.94
C LYS A 135 7.52 19.21 -20.93
N SER A 136 7.11 20.38 -21.41
CA SER A 136 6.29 21.30 -20.63
C SER A 136 4.82 20.87 -20.70
N LEU A 137 4.13 20.96 -19.59
CA LEU A 137 2.69 20.69 -19.52
C LEU A 137 1.87 21.92 -19.91
#